data_fe8ff06289a4817d0ebfd7f3a82fbc73
#
_entry.id   fe8ff06289a4817d0ebfd7f3a82fbc73
#
_cell.length_a   1.000
_cell.length_b   1.000
_cell.length_c   1.000
_cell.angle_alpha   90.00
_cell.angle_beta   90.00
_cell.angle_gamma   90.00
#
_symmetry.space_group_name_H-M   'P 1'
#
loop_
_entity.id
_entity.type
_entity.pdbx_description
1 polymer ?
#
loop_
_entity_poly.entity_id
_entity_poly.type
_entity_poly.pdbx_seq_one_letter_code
_entity_poly.pdbx_strand_id
1 'polypeptide(L)'
;MENKKGKCILLILFVVSFITLKLLHANDNNLDNFHAIDDAPYNWIVFDYTGKPNLPEMIKVRRPNKLCAGTIFAKTDYEFANNKSKEKSKTGGIVELKGKGKYIGTMKVKIYVNNAEIKTSDVPPITISKDDFKDGKYIKQLNAPKVYGITKEALSTLKCEFRLAKENSEAVSIDSKTGKTVKNNTKGNISVSPEGTLTIKSTEKETYVVECIITADHYKTLAKSIYIYVE
;
A
#
# COMPACT_ATOMS: atom_id res chain seq x y z
N MET A 1 -6.31 -72.06 -33.08
CA MET A 1 -5.49 -70.87 -33.30
C MET A 1 -6.30 -69.62 -33.08
N GLU A 2 -7.22 -69.59 -32.15
CA GLU A 2 -8.06 -68.43 -31.78
C GLU A 2 -7.66 -67.96 -30.39
N ASN A 3 -7.13 -66.84 -30.27
CA ASN A 3 -7.09 -65.97 -29.06
C ASN A 3 -5.89 -65.00 -28.95
N LYS A 4 -4.94 -65.08 -29.87
CA LYS A 4 -3.81 -64.12 -29.83
C LYS A 4 -4.19 -62.71 -30.40
N LYS A 5 -5.06 -62.68 -31.42
CA LYS A 5 -5.51 -61.40 -32.01
C LYS A 5 -6.42 -60.59 -31.10
N GLY A 6 -7.32 -61.26 -30.36
CA GLY A 6 -8.22 -60.60 -29.40
C GLY A 6 -7.46 -60.03 -28.18
N LYS A 7 -6.46 -60.73 -27.71
CA LYS A 7 -5.61 -60.25 -26.60
C LYS A 7 -4.76 -59.03 -27.01
N CYS A 8 -4.29 -59.03 -28.26
CA CYS A 8 -3.49 -57.90 -28.78
C CYS A 8 -4.34 -56.62 -28.98
N ILE A 9 -5.56 -56.74 -29.45
CA ILE A 9 -6.52 -55.65 -29.63
C ILE A 9 -6.94 -55.09 -28.28
N LEU A 10 -7.19 -55.95 -27.25
CA LEU A 10 -7.56 -55.53 -25.91
C LEU A 10 -6.40 -54.78 -25.23
N LEU A 11 -5.16 -55.20 -25.42
CA LEU A 11 -3.97 -54.53 -24.90
C LEU A 11 -3.74 -53.18 -25.52
N ILE A 12 -3.95 -53.06 -26.83
CA ILE A 12 -3.84 -51.76 -27.56
C ILE A 12 -4.90 -50.80 -27.07
N LEU A 13 -6.17 -51.25 -26.93
CA LEU A 13 -7.25 -50.42 -26.42
C LEU A 13 -6.98 -49.94 -24.98
N PHE A 14 -6.39 -50.82 -24.13
CA PHE A 14 -6.03 -50.46 -22.78
C PHE A 14 -4.89 -49.43 -22.72
N VAL A 15 -3.86 -49.59 -23.55
CA VAL A 15 -2.73 -48.66 -23.64
C VAL A 15 -3.20 -47.31 -24.21
N VAL A 16 -4.04 -47.31 -25.26
CA VAL A 16 -4.62 -46.07 -25.82
C VAL A 16 -5.53 -45.39 -24.83
N SER A 17 -6.35 -46.13 -24.08
CA SER A 17 -7.18 -45.60 -22.98
C SER A 17 -6.34 -44.97 -21.86
N PHE A 18 -5.22 -45.64 -21.48
CA PHE A 18 -4.32 -45.13 -20.45
C PHE A 18 -3.54 -43.89 -20.91
N ILE A 19 -3.14 -43.84 -22.19
CA ILE A 19 -2.47 -42.66 -22.77
C ILE A 19 -3.44 -41.50 -22.90
N THR A 20 -4.68 -41.72 -23.34
CA THR A 20 -5.71 -40.67 -23.40
C THR A 20 -6.12 -40.19 -22.03
N LEU A 21 -6.19 -41.09 -21.01
CA LEU A 21 -6.47 -40.67 -19.64
C LEU A 21 -5.33 -39.83 -19.05
N LYS A 22 -4.07 -40.23 -19.29
CA LYS A 22 -2.90 -39.41 -18.87
C LYS A 22 -2.82 -38.08 -19.58
N LEU A 23 -3.14 -37.99 -20.89
CA LEU A 23 -3.19 -36.73 -21.64
C LEU A 23 -4.32 -35.84 -21.15
N LEU A 24 -5.49 -36.38 -20.82
CA LEU A 24 -6.59 -35.65 -20.23
C LEU A 24 -6.21 -35.09 -18.83
N HIS A 25 -5.55 -35.88 -17.99
CA HIS A 25 -5.09 -35.43 -16.67
C HIS A 25 -3.92 -34.43 -16.76
N ALA A 26 -3.02 -34.57 -17.75
CA ALA A 26 -1.96 -33.60 -17.98
C ALA A 26 -2.51 -32.24 -18.39
N ASN A 27 -3.62 -32.25 -19.17
CA ASN A 27 -4.30 -31.02 -19.56
C ASN A 27 -5.04 -30.34 -18.38
N ASP A 28 -5.45 -31.13 -17.38
CA ASP A 28 -6.11 -30.64 -16.18
C ASP A 28 -5.16 -29.93 -15.20
N ASN A 29 -3.86 -30.20 -15.31
CA ASN A 29 -2.82 -29.63 -14.45
C ASN A 29 -2.02 -28.49 -15.13
N ASN A 30 -2.39 -28.08 -16.35
CA ASN A 30 -1.71 -27.01 -17.05
C ASN A 30 -2.33 -25.63 -16.70
N LEU A 31 -1.55 -24.76 -16.06
CA LEU A 31 -1.98 -23.41 -15.65
C LEU A 31 -2.36 -22.52 -16.84
N ASP A 32 -1.83 -22.77 -18.05
CA ASP A 32 -2.20 -22.04 -19.27
C ASP A 32 -3.70 -22.15 -19.60
N ASN A 33 -4.35 -23.18 -19.09
CA ASN A 33 -5.79 -23.45 -19.27
C ASN A 33 -6.67 -22.75 -18.22
N PHE A 34 -6.10 -21.98 -17.33
CA PHE A 34 -6.83 -21.30 -16.27
C PHE A 34 -6.67 -19.80 -16.33
N HIS A 35 -7.74 -19.09 -15.99
CA HIS A 35 -7.72 -17.66 -15.77
C HIS A 35 -8.02 -17.38 -14.30
N ALA A 36 -7.23 -16.51 -13.69
CA ALA A 36 -7.59 -15.96 -12.39
C ALA A 36 -8.93 -15.23 -12.52
N ILE A 37 -9.82 -15.44 -11.55
CA ILE A 37 -11.10 -14.73 -11.52
C ILE A 37 -10.82 -13.33 -11.01
N ASP A 38 -10.82 -12.34 -11.89
CA ASP A 38 -10.56 -10.93 -11.55
C ASP A 38 -11.81 -10.18 -11.04
N ASP A 39 -12.98 -10.86 -11.05
CA ASP A 39 -14.24 -10.21 -10.72
C ASP A 39 -14.40 -10.04 -9.19
N ALA A 40 -14.58 -8.81 -8.74
CA ALA A 40 -15.04 -8.51 -7.38
C ALA A 40 -16.41 -9.19 -7.13
N PRO A 41 -16.66 -9.73 -5.92
CA PRO A 41 -15.86 -9.66 -4.69
C PRO A 41 -14.97 -10.90 -4.46
N TYR A 42 -14.74 -11.74 -5.45
CA TYR A 42 -14.28 -13.12 -5.24
C TYR A 42 -12.77 -13.35 -5.32
N ASN A 43 -11.99 -12.40 -5.85
CA ASN A 43 -10.55 -12.63 -6.04
C ASN A 43 -9.70 -11.36 -6.02
N TRP A 44 -10.01 -10.40 -5.19
CA TRP A 44 -9.07 -9.33 -4.97
C TRP A 44 -7.89 -9.85 -4.15
N ILE A 45 -6.82 -10.14 -4.85
CA ILE A 45 -5.55 -10.45 -4.23
C ILE A 45 -4.95 -9.12 -3.82
N VAL A 46 -5.24 -8.70 -2.59
CA VAL A 46 -4.85 -7.40 -2.03
C VAL A 46 -3.85 -7.63 -0.92
N PHE A 47 -2.76 -6.89 -0.97
CA PHE A 47 -1.72 -6.85 0.08
C PHE A 47 -1.50 -5.42 0.52
N ASP A 48 -1.00 -5.24 1.73
CA ASP A 48 -0.41 -3.98 2.14
C ASP A 48 1.07 -3.93 1.72
N TYR A 49 1.54 -2.74 1.37
CA TYR A 49 2.93 -2.56 0.95
C TYR A 49 3.91 -2.87 2.08
N THR A 50 4.83 -3.79 1.83
CA THR A 50 5.89 -4.19 2.78
C THR A 50 7.29 -4.08 2.20
N GLY A 51 7.41 -3.70 0.92
CA GLY A 51 8.66 -3.75 0.15
C GLY A 51 9.12 -5.16 -0.22
N LYS A 52 8.36 -6.18 0.17
CA LYS A 52 8.66 -7.60 -0.12
C LYS A 52 7.75 -8.13 -1.22
N PRO A 53 8.20 -9.14 -1.98
CA PRO A 53 7.33 -9.79 -2.97
C PRO A 53 6.11 -10.45 -2.30
N ASN A 54 4.95 -10.24 -2.90
CA ASN A 54 3.67 -10.77 -2.43
C ASN A 54 3.23 -11.94 -3.32
N LEU A 55 3.42 -13.17 -2.84
CA LEU A 55 2.89 -14.37 -3.48
C LEU A 55 1.58 -14.74 -2.78
N PRO A 56 0.43 -14.79 -3.51
CA PRO A 56 -0.86 -15.13 -2.90
C PRO A 56 -0.84 -16.44 -2.18
N GLU A 57 -1.58 -16.56 -1.07
CA GLU A 57 -1.75 -17.84 -0.36
C GLU A 57 -2.68 -18.78 -1.13
N MET A 58 -3.69 -18.22 -1.79
CA MET A 58 -4.65 -18.94 -2.60
C MET A 58 -5.06 -18.10 -3.81
N ILE A 59 -5.33 -18.77 -4.93
CA ILE A 59 -5.86 -18.15 -6.13
C ILE A 59 -7.06 -18.95 -6.60
N LYS A 60 -8.19 -18.29 -6.75
CA LYS A 60 -9.39 -18.86 -7.36
C LYS A 60 -9.32 -18.68 -8.87
N VAL A 61 -9.47 -19.75 -9.61
CA VAL A 61 -9.32 -19.79 -11.07
C VAL A 61 -10.54 -20.46 -11.71
N ARG A 62 -10.80 -20.11 -12.96
CA ARG A 62 -11.79 -20.81 -13.80
C ARG A 62 -11.17 -21.24 -15.12
N ARG A 63 -11.71 -22.30 -15.71
CA ARG A 63 -11.43 -22.63 -17.10
C ARG A 63 -12.30 -21.78 -18.01
N PRO A 64 -11.81 -21.32 -19.18
CA PRO A 64 -12.54 -20.43 -20.07
C PRO A 64 -13.93 -20.93 -20.50
N ASN A 65 -14.12 -22.24 -20.58
CA ASN A 65 -15.32 -22.87 -21.12
C ASN A 65 -16.18 -23.63 -20.07
N LYS A 66 -15.93 -23.43 -18.77
CA LYS A 66 -16.74 -24.09 -17.72
C LYS A 66 -17.41 -23.04 -16.84
N LEU A 67 -18.75 -23.05 -16.86
CA LEU A 67 -19.61 -22.21 -16.01
C LEU A 67 -19.55 -22.60 -14.52
N CYS A 68 -18.81 -23.65 -14.14
CA CYS A 68 -18.85 -24.24 -12.80
C CYS A 68 -17.68 -23.79 -11.93
N ALA A 69 -17.95 -23.83 -10.62
CA ALA A 69 -17.10 -23.49 -9.45
C ALA A 69 -15.61 -23.44 -9.72
N GLY A 70 -15.01 -22.27 -9.39
CA GLY A 70 -13.59 -22.06 -9.57
C GLY A 70 -12.73 -23.08 -8.79
N THR A 71 -11.70 -23.57 -9.41
CA THR A 71 -10.64 -24.33 -8.74
C THR A 71 -9.83 -23.38 -7.89
N ILE A 72 -9.38 -23.81 -6.72
CA ILE A 72 -8.49 -23.05 -5.86
C ILE A 72 -7.10 -23.66 -5.96
N PHE A 73 -6.11 -22.83 -6.32
CA PHE A 73 -4.70 -23.18 -6.21
C PHE A 73 -4.13 -22.61 -4.91
N ALA A 74 -3.44 -23.44 -4.16
CA ALA A 74 -2.70 -23.02 -2.97
C ALA A 74 -1.31 -22.50 -3.36
N LYS A 75 -0.67 -21.74 -2.50
CA LYS A 75 0.68 -21.19 -2.68
C LYS A 75 1.74 -22.28 -2.98
N THR A 76 1.50 -23.49 -2.57
CA THR A 76 2.35 -24.65 -2.87
C THR A 76 2.31 -25.10 -4.32
N ASP A 77 1.26 -24.72 -5.04
CA ASP A 77 0.96 -25.17 -6.40
C ASP A 77 1.62 -24.31 -7.49
N TYR A 78 2.20 -23.17 -7.12
CA TYR A 78 2.82 -22.23 -8.04
C TYR A 78 3.94 -21.42 -7.38
N GLU A 79 4.70 -20.72 -8.23
CA GLU A 79 5.76 -19.79 -7.86
C GLU A 79 5.78 -18.63 -8.87
N PHE A 80 6.57 -17.58 -8.62
CA PHE A 80 6.79 -16.55 -9.64
C PHE A 80 7.51 -17.13 -10.85
N ALA A 81 6.98 -16.89 -12.05
CA ALA A 81 7.57 -17.39 -13.28
C ALA A 81 8.98 -16.80 -13.56
N ASN A 82 9.22 -15.59 -13.07
CA ASN A 82 10.49 -14.87 -13.28
C ASN A 82 10.68 -13.74 -12.25
N ASN A 83 11.91 -13.20 -12.20
CA ASN A 83 12.25 -12.10 -11.28
C ASN A 83 11.45 -10.82 -11.55
N LYS A 84 11.08 -10.53 -12.81
CA LYS A 84 10.26 -9.35 -13.15
C LYS A 84 8.88 -9.43 -12.50
N SER A 85 8.25 -10.59 -12.54
CA SER A 85 6.96 -10.85 -11.87
C SER A 85 7.10 -10.74 -10.34
N LYS A 86 8.19 -11.29 -9.78
CA LYS A 86 8.51 -11.19 -8.37
C LYS A 86 8.68 -9.74 -7.91
N GLU A 87 9.45 -8.93 -8.62
CA GLU A 87 9.64 -7.51 -8.31
C GLU A 87 8.33 -6.73 -8.45
N LYS A 88 7.59 -6.97 -9.55
CA LYS A 88 6.30 -6.30 -9.79
C LYS A 88 5.27 -6.60 -8.70
N SER A 89 5.32 -7.76 -8.07
CA SER A 89 4.40 -8.12 -6.98
C SER A 89 4.57 -7.28 -5.71
N LYS A 90 5.67 -6.55 -5.56
CA LYS A 90 5.92 -5.65 -4.42
C LYS A 90 5.01 -4.43 -4.45
N THR A 91 4.70 -3.92 -5.65
CA THR A 91 3.96 -2.67 -5.86
C THR A 91 2.61 -2.86 -6.54
N GLY A 92 2.29 -4.11 -6.89
CA GLY A 92 1.05 -4.46 -7.55
C GLY A 92 1.13 -4.46 -9.09
N GLY A 93 0.13 -5.09 -9.70
CA GLY A 93 -0.01 -5.20 -11.14
C GLY A 93 -0.17 -6.65 -11.62
N ILE A 94 -0.07 -6.87 -12.92
CA ILE A 94 -0.16 -8.21 -13.50
C ILE A 94 1.20 -8.91 -13.34
N VAL A 95 1.20 -10.03 -12.63
CA VAL A 95 2.35 -10.93 -12.43
C VAL A 95 2.10 -12.25 -13.13
N GLU A 96 3.15 -12.91 -13.54
CA GLU A 96 3.10 -14.23 -14.13
C GLU A 96 3.56 -15.27 -13.12
N LEU A 97 2.74 -16.29 -12.91
CA LEU A 97 3.00 -17.42 -12.02
C LEU A 97 3.22 -18.67 -12.85
N LYS A 98 4.16 -19.52 -12.41
CA LYS A 98 4.49 -20.80 -13.00
C LYS A 98 4.02 -21.93 -12.10
N GLY A 99 3.47 -22.96 -12.68
CA GLY A 99 3.04 -24.16 -11.97
C GLY A 99 4.20 -24.87 -11.28
N LYS A 100 3.91 -25.51 -10.14
CA LYS A 100 4.84 -26.23 -9.31
C LYS A 100 4.30 -27.62 -8.95
N GLY A 101 5.21 -28.56 -8.74
CA GLY A 101 4.85 -29.94 -8.41
C GLY A 101 4.14 -30.63 -9.58
N LYS A 102 2.87 -31.02 -9.37
CA LYS A 102 2.04 -31.64 -10.42
C LYS A 102 1.48 -30.67 -11.46
N TYR A 103 1.57 -29.37 -11.20
CA TYR A 103 1.08 -28.32 -12.09
C TYR A 103 2.19 -27.83 -13.01
N ILE A 104 1.86 -27.60 -14.28
CA ILE A 104 2.77 -27.10 -15.32
C ILE A 104 2.18 -25.83 -15.97
N GLY A 105 2.94 -25.17 -16.82
CA GLY A 105 2.51 -23.97 -17.55
C GLY A 105 2.57 -22.70 -16.71
N THR A 106 1.97 -21.64 -17.22
CA THR A 106 1.97 -20.32 -16.59
C THR A 106 0.57 -19.71 -16.58
N MET A 107 0.31 -18.79 -15.64
CA MET A 107 -0.89 -17.97 -15.64
C MET A 107 -0.58 -16.55 -15.21
N LYS A 108 -1.38 -15.60 -15.68
CA LYS A 108 -1.31 -14.20 -15.29
C LYS A 108 -2.32 -13.91 -14.18
N VAL A 109 -1.87 -13.22 -13.15
CA VAL A 109 -2.68 -12.84 -11.98
C VAL A 109 -2.48 -11.37 -11.71
N LYS A 110 -3.57 -10.64 -11.42
CA LYS A 110 -3.51 -9.25 -10.99
C LYS A 110 -3.43 -9.18 -9.47
N ILE A 111 -2.39 -8.55 -8.99
CA ILE A 111 -2.15 -8.29 -7.56
C ILE A 111 -2.39 -6.81 -7.30
N TYR A 112 -3.10 -6.48 -6.23
CA TYR A 112 -3.30 -5.13 -5.73
C TYR A 112 -2.47 -4.94 -4.47
N VAL A 113 -1.80 -3.80 -4.37
CA VAL A 113 -1.01 -3.44 -3.19
C VAL A 113 -1.48 -2.08 -2.71
N ASN A 114 -2.00 -2.05 -1.49
CA ASN A 114 -2.40 -0.81 -0.82
C ASN A 114 -1.18 -0.06 -0.33
N ASN A 115 -1.23 1.26 -0.35
CA ASN A 115 -0.23 2.08 0.31
C ASN A 115 -0.22 1.82 1.81
N ALA A 116 0.96 1.59 2.36
CA ALA A 116 1.15 1.41 3.80
C ALA A 116 0.99 2.74 4.55
N GLU A 117 0.88 2.66 5.87
CA GLU A 117 0.80 3.85 6.72
C GLU A 117 2.19 4.28 7.21
N ILE A 118 2.43 5.58 7.20
CA ILE A 118 3.61 6.18 7.81
C ILE A 118 3.39 6.28 9.33
N LYS A 119 4.35 5.82 10.10
CA LYS A 119 4.37 5.99 11.57
C LYS A 119 5.41 7.03 11.96
N THR A 120 5.07 7.89 12.90
CA THR A 120 5.96 8.96 13.37
C THR A 120 6.06 9.00 14.88
N SER A 121 7.15 9.63 15.38
CA SER A 121 7.22 10.05 16.77
C SER A 121 6.16 11.12 17.07
N ASP A 122 5.84 11.27 18.34
CA ASP A 122 5.12 12.45 18.79
C ASP A 122 5.97 13.70 18.62
N VAL A 123 5.28 14.82 18.39
CA VAL A 123 5.89 16.14 18.34
C VAL A 123 5.34 16.92 19.52
N PRO A 124 6.19 17.29 20.50
CA PRO A 124 5.73 18.08 21.61
C PRO A 124 5.30 19.48 21.15
N PRO A 125 4.34 20.11 21.82
CA PRO A 125 3.97 21.48 21.52
C PRO A 125 5.14 22.43 21.79
N ILE A 126 5.11 23.59 21.16
CA ILE A 126 6.08 24.67 21.34
C ILE A 126 5.38 25.77 22.12
N THR A 127 5.90 26.11 23.30
CA THR A 127 5.46 27.26 24.07
C THR A 127 6.45 28.41 23.86
N ILE A 128 5.95 29.60 23.62
CA ILE A 128 6.73 30.81 23.31
C ILE A 128 6.27 31.90 24.27
N SER A 129 7.20 32.45 25.03
CA SER A 129 6.98 33.60 25.89
C SER A 129 7.28 34.91 25.17
N LYS A 130 6.83 36.04 25.71
CA LYS A 130 7.16 37.36 25.17
C LYS A 130 8.67 37.63 25.11
N ASP A 131 9.42 37.07 26.05
CA ASP A 131 10.89 37.25 26.12
C ASP A 131 11.66 36.50 25.02
N ASP A 132 11.00 35.55 24.34
CA ASP A 132 11.58 34.80 23.23
C ASP A 132 11.59 35.62 21.92
N PHE A 133 10.86 36.75 21.87
CA PHE A 133 10.80 37.62 20.70
C PHE A 133 12.04 38.53 20.65
N LYS A 134 12.71 38.52 19.50
CA LYS A 134 13.83 39.41 19.18
C LYS A 134 13.42 40.33 18.02
N ASP A 135 13.64 41.60 18.16
CA ASP A 135 13.26 42.61 17.16
C ASP A 135 11.80 42.48 16.67
N GLY A 136 10.88 42.19 17.61
CA GLY A 136 9.45 41.99 17.33
C GLY A 136 9.09 40.73 16.57
N LYS A 137 10.00 39.76 16.52
CA LYS A 137 9.78 38.48 15.85
C LYS A 137 10.31 37.31 16.69
N TYR A 138 9.60 36.19 16.60
CA TYR A 138 10.10 34.89 16.98
C TYR A 138 10.40 34.07 15.72
N ILE A 139 11.60 33.54 15.61
CA ILE A 139 12.03 32.71 14.48
C ILE A 139 12.59 31.41 15.00
N LYS A 140 12.09 30.28 14.50
CA LYS A 140 12.55 28.95 14.88
C LYS A 140 12.53 27.99 13.70
N GLN A 141 13.58 27.18 13.56
CA GLN A 141 13.57 26.04 12.67
C GLN A 141 12.81 24.88 13.32
N LEU A 142 11.74 24.44 12.68
CA LEU A 142 11.00 23.25 13.07
C LEU A 142 11.73 21.99 12.57
N ASN A 143 11.70 20.98 13.40
CA ASN A 143 12.22 19.66 13.04
C ASN A 143 11.06 18.77 12.59
N ALA A 144 11.24 18.06 11.50
CA ALA A 144 10.31 17.01 11.09
C ALA A 144 10.27 15.89 12.14
N PRO A 145 9.10 15.29 12.38
CA PRO A 145 8.99 14.14 13.25
C PRO A 145 9.81 12.98 12.73
N LYS A 146 10.35 12.17 13.63
CA LYS A 146 11.08 10.95 13.25
C LYS A 146 10.10 9.95 12.66
N VAL A 147 10.42 9.43 11.46
CA VAL A 147 9.59 8.47 10.73
C VAL A 147 10.09 7.06 11.00
N TYR A 148 9.15 6.11 11.16
CA TYR A 148 9.42 4.71 11.45
C TYR A 148 8.68 3.79 10.48
N GLY A 149 9.19 2.56 10.33
CA GLY A 149 8.48 1.47 9.65
C GLY A 149 8.37 1.62 8.15
N ILE A 150 9.16 2.53 7.54
CA ILE A 150 9.25 2.63 6.08
C ILE A 150 10.43 1.82 5.55
N THR A 151 10.31 1.34 4.31
CA THR A 151 11.36 0.56 3.65
C THR A 151 12.55 1.44 3.25
N LYS A 152 13.71 0.84 3.03
CA LYS A 152 14.91 1.58 2.59
C LYS A 152 14.69 2.29 1.26
N GLU A 153 13.95 1.66 0.35
CA GLU A 153 13.60 2.21 -0.94
C GLU A 153 12.75 3.48 -0.78
N ALA A 154 11.72 3.42 0.08
CA ALA A 154 10.85 4.56 0.34
C ALA A 154 11.52 5.68 1.13
N LEU A 155 12.60 5.39 1.89
CA LEU A 155 13.41 6.42 2.55
C LEU A 155 14.03 7.41 1.55
N SER A 156 14.40 6.95 0.37
CA SER A 156 15.00 7.82 -0.67
C SER A 156 14.00 8.80 -1.28
N THR A 157 12.71 8.53 -1.14
CA THR A 157 11.61 9.37 -1.65
C THR A 157 10.89 10.12 -0.54
N LEU A 158 11.33 9.96 0.73
CA LEU A 158 10.73 10.61 1.89
C LEU A 158 10.89 12.13 1.79
N LYS A 159 9.76 12.83 1.87
CA LYS A 159 9.68 14.29 1.92
C LYS A 159 8.88 14.72 3.13
N CYS A 160 9.33 15.81 3.73
CA CYS A 160 8.63 16.48 4.82
C CYS A 160 8.50 17.96 4.46
N GLU A 161 7.29 18.44 4.36
CA GLU A 161 7.00 19.84 4.03
C GLU A 161 6.10 20.45 5.10
N PHE A 162 6.41 21.66 5.54
CA PHE A 162 5.63 22.35 6.55
C PHE A 162 4.67 23.35 5.89
N ARG A 163 3.50 23.47 6.50
CA ARG A 163 2.50 24.47 6.11
C ARG A 163 1.66 24.88 7.32
N LEU A 164 1.01 26.03 7.24
CA LEU A 164 -0.03 26.38 8.21
C LEU A 164 -1.24 25.47 8.01
N ALA A 165 -1.83 24.99 9.11
CA ALA A 165 -3.09 24.27 9.02
C ALA A 165 -4.19 25.22 8.50
N LYS A 166 -5.16 24.64 7.77
CA LYS A 166 -6.28 25.43 7.21
C LYS A 166 -7.09 26.16 8.30
N GLU A 167 -7.12 25.61 9.50
CA GLU A 167 -7.80 26.21 10.66
C GLU A 167 -7.18 27.53 11.09
N ASN A 168 -5.89 27.77 10.80
CA ASN A 168 -5.24 29.05 11.09
C ASN A 168 -5.56 30.15 10.07
N SER A 169 -6.17 29.83 8.96
CA SER A 169 -6.69 30.84 8.04
C SER A 169 -7.96 31.51 8.59
N GLU A 170 -8.62 30.85 9.55
CA GLU A 170 -9.75 31.36 10.31
C GLU A 170 -9.58 30.89 11.78
N ALA A 171 -8.58 31.39 12.52
CA ALA A 171 -8.38 31.00 13.90
C ALA A 171 -9.64 31.30 14.71
N VAL A 172 -10.21 30.25 15.24
CA VAL A 172 -11.35 30.34 16.14
C VAL A 172 -10.79 30.24 17.55
N SER A 173 -10.71 31.37 18.26
CA SER A 173 -10.49 31.35 19.71
C SER A 173 -11.82 31.44 20.42
N ILE A 174 -11.93 30.76 21.56
CA ILE A 174 -13.08 30.90 22.46
C ILE A 174 -12.69 31.97 23.49
N ASP A 175 -13.36 33.09 23.47
CA ASP A 175 -13.22 34.09 24.52
C ASP A 175 -13.63 33.45 25.87
N SER A 176 -12.66 33.29 26.76
CA SER A 176 -12.83 32.65 28.07
C SER A 176 -13.83 33.39 28.99
N LYS A 177 -14.12 34.68 28.72
CA LYS A 177 -15.08 35.47 29.51
C LYS A 177 -16.50 35.40 28.98
N THR A 178 -16.66 35.27 27.67
CA THR A 178 -17.98 35.33 27.02
C THR A 178 -18.43 33.99 26.46
N GLY A 179 -17.55 32.98 26.38
CA GLY A 179 -17.81 31.70 25.72
C GLY A 179 -18.08 31.82 24.20
N LYS A 180 -17.91 33.00 23.65
CA LYS A 180 -18.15 33.24 22.23
C LYS A 180 -16.89 32.93 21.40
N THR A 181 -17.12 32.34 20.26
CA THR A 181 -16.11 32.07 19.26
C THR A 181 -15.62 33.38 18.64
N VAL A 182 -14.39 33.74 18.84
CA VAL A 182 -13.76 34.91 18.22
C VAL A 182 -12.96 34.42 17.00
N LYS A 183 -13.31 34.88 15.82
CA LYS A 183 -12.51 34.67 14.60
C LYS A 183 -11.34 35.64 14.64
N ASN A 184 -10.18 35.17 15.05
CA ASN A 184 -8.96 35.94 14.97
C ASN A 184 -8.39 35.86 13.56
N ASN A 185 -8.27 37.01 12.90
CA ASN A 185 -7.66 37.12 11.59
C ASN A 185 -6.14 37.08 11.76
N THR A 186 -5.55 35.89 11.83
CA THR A 186 -4.11 35.65 12.02
C THR A 186 -3.29 35.94 10.76
N LYS A 187 -3.93 36.46 9.71
CA LYS A 187 -3.33 36.74 8.42
C LYS A 187 -2.16 37.72 8.59
N GLY A 188 -0.93 37.20 8.53
CA GLY A 188 0.32 37.95 8.61
C GLY A 188 1.08 37.88 9.92
N ASN A 189 0.48 37.37 11.01
CA ASN A 189 1.16 37.21 12.30
C ASN A 189 2.05 35.95 12.39
N ILE A 190 1.74 34.95 11.59
CA ILE A 190 2.50 33.70 11.52
C ILE A 190 2.78 33.34 10.06
N SER A 191 3.96 32.78 9.83
CA SER A 191 4.32 32.14 8.57
C SER A 191 5.23 30.94 8.84
N VAL A 192 5.19 29.96 7.96
CA VAL A 192 6.13 28.82 7.96
C VAL A 192 6.55 28.54 6.52
N SER A 193 7.86 28.35 6.30
CA SER A 193 8.34 27.90 5.01
C SER A 193 8.16 26.39 4.85
N PRO A 194 8.14 25.85 3.61
CA PRO A 194 8.09 24.41 3.38
C PRO A 194 9.21 23.65 4.08
N GLU A 195 10.38 24.26 4.28
CA GLU A 195 11.54 23.68 4.96
C GLU A 195 11.43 23.79 6.49
N GLY A 196 10.38 24.43 7.01
CA GLY A 196 10.06 24.50 8.43
C GLY A 196 10.56 25.74 9.15
N THR A 197 10.95 26.81 8.47
CA THR A 197 11.26 28.06 9.17
C THR A 197 9.97 28.73 9.61
N LEU A 198 9.69 28.67 10.92
CA LEU A 198 8.57 29.32 11.56
C LEU A 198 8.93 30.78 11.90
N THR A 199 8.04 31.71 11.57
CA THR A 199 8.15 33.13 11.98
C THR A 199 6.82 33.59 12.56
N ILE A 200 6.86 34.16 13.77
CA ILE A 200 5.71 34.77 14.47
C ILE A 200 6.03 36.23 14.76
N LYS A 201 5.09 37.13 14.46
CA LYS A 201 5.24 38.56 14.60
C LYS A 201 4.33 39.18 15.67
N SER A 202 3.45 38.39 16.27
CA SER A 202 2.54 38.82 17.33
C SER A 202 2.96 38.25 18.68
N THR A 203 2.99 39.09 19.69
CA THR A 203 3.20 38.69 21.10
C THR A 203 1.88 38.48 21.85
N GLU A 204 0.75 38.54 21.12
CA GLU A 204 -0.56 38.26 21.72
C GLU A 204 -0.71 36.75 21.99
N LYS A 205 -1.45 36.44 23.06
CA LYS A 205 -1.74 35.06 23.42
C LYS A 205 -2.59 34.38 22.35
N GLU A 206 -1.98 33.52 21.61
CA GLU A 206 -2.61 32.79 20.51
C GLU A 206 -2.12 31.34 20.44
N THR A 207 -2.95 30.50 19.86
CA THR A 207 -2.57 29.10 19.53
C THR A 207 -2.53 28.95 18.02
N TYR A 208 -1.41 28.48 17.52
CA TYR A 208 -1.24 28.19 16.09
C TYR A 208 -1.03 26.69 15.88
N VAL A 209 -1.40 26.21 14.70
CA VAL A 209 -1.14 24.83 14.28
C VAL A 209 -0.38 24.84 12.96
N VAL A 210 0.78 24.23 12.98
CA VAL A 210 1.58 23.96 11.77
C VAL A 210 1.45 22.46 11.46
N GLU A 211 1.23 22.12 10.22
CA GLU A 211 1.24 20.74 9.75
C GLU A 211 2.58 20.42 9.09
N CYS A 212 3.17 19.28 9.48
CA CYS A 212 4.23 18.63 8.73
C CYS A 212 3.60 17.56 7.84
N ILE A 213 3.65 17.77 6.53
CA ILE A 213 3.15 16.83 5.53
C ILE A 213 4.28 15.89 5.16
N ILE A 214 4.06 14.62 5.39
CA ILE A 214 5.05 13.56 5.19
C ILE A 214 4.56 12.67 4.05
N THR A 215 5.38 12.52 3.02
CA THR A 215 5.11 11.68 1.85
C THR A 215 6.28 10.74 1.59
N ALA A 216 5.98 9.54 1.14
CA ALA A 216 6.95 8.57 0.63
C ALA A 216 6.25 7.67 -0.40
N ASP A 217 7.00 7.14 -1.36
CA ASP A 217 6.46 6.23 -2.37
C ASP A 217 5.86 4.99 -1.72
N HIS A 218 4.67 4.60 -2.17
CA HIS A 218 3.90 3.48 -1.67
C HIS A 218 3.38 3.61 -0.23
N TYR A 219 3.38 4.84 0.31
CA TYR A 219 2.80 5.15 1.61
C TYR A 219 1.69 6.19 1.48
N LYS A 220 0.73 6.12 2.42
CA LYS A 220 -0.30 7.16 2.53
C LYS A 220 0.34 8.45 3.06
N THR A 221 -0.02 9.58 2.47
CA THR A 221 0.39 10.89 2.98
C THR A 221 -0.08 11.05 4.42
N LEU A 222 0.81 11.46 5.30
CA LEU A 222 0.53 11.76 6.70
C LEU A 222 0.67 13.26 6.95
N ALA A 223 -0.34 13.87 7.57
CA ALA A 223 -0.25 15.21 8.15
C ALA A 223 -0.08 15.10 9.66
N LYS A 224 1.03 15.61 10.19
CA LYS A 224 1.30 15.65 11.64
C LYS A 224 1.21 17.08 12.14
N SER A 225 0.27 17.35 13.05
CA SER A 225 0.08 18.67 13.64
C SER A 225 1.14 18.99 14.70
N ILE A 226 1.63 20.21 14.68
CA ILE A 226 2.53 20.80 15.66
C ILE A 226 1.81 22.01 16.27
N TYR A 227 1.51 21.93 17.55
CA TYR A 227 0.84 23.01 18.28
C TYR A 227 1.86 24.02 18.79
N ILE A 228 1.55 25.31 18.66
CA ILE A 228 2.39 26.43 19.06
C ILE A 228 1.54 27.36 19.90
N TYR A 229 1.96 27.56 21.13
CA TYR A 229 1.30 28.42 22.11
C TYR A 229 2.16 29.65 22.33
N VAL A 230 1.59 30.86 22.13
CA VAL A 230 2.18 32.14 22.52
C VAL A 230 1.52 32.56 23.82
N GLU A 231 2.30 32.79 24.90
CA GLU A 231 1.83 33.07 26.27
C GLU A 231 2.21 34.49 26.74
#